data_c54d822083a40a466c4023d1095a278a
#
_entry.id   c54d822083a40a466c4023d1095a278a
#
_cell.length_a   1.000
_cell.length_b   1.000
_cell.length_c   1.000
_cell.angle_alpha   90.00
_cell.angle_beta   90.00
_cell.angle_gamma   90.00
#
_symmetry.space_group_name_H-M   'P 1'
#
loop_
_entity.id
_entity.type
_entity.pdbx_description
1 polymer ?
#
loop_
_entity_poly.entity_id
_entity_poly.type
_entity_poly.pdbx_seq_one_letter_code
_entity_poly.pdbx_strand_id
1 'polypeptide(L)'
;MSRWIATFIAVACTLLGISAPLRADPVAETHVRKANLSRAVEDGRLRQMIGQMVLVGFVGDSPDDDGYKRVVKQAEAGEITGVIYLGRNISSLEAVRQLNKGLQQYATAPLLVAIDQEGGRIQRLTGEVGFKEVPSEATVAKTMSPEEASVVYQDLASDLSSLGFNLNLAPVVDLNVNPSNPIIGKLGRSFSADPQKVEAYARAFIEAHRAKGVLTALKHFPGHGSSTKDSHKGIADVTKTWSDKELLPFKDLIASGDVDIVMAAHVINAKLAFSPDIPASLSRATLTVLLRDNMHFKGVVISDDMQMQAITDNVSFEDSVLRAVMAGNDILIFANDKHPDPEIPEKVAAILSEEARRNPEMLDRIKTSYENVMHLKRKLGSAVSQETTVVRER
;
A
#
# COMPACT_ATOMS: atom_id res chain seq x y z
N MET A 1 81.82 15.64 -71.53
CA MET A 1 81.34 14.51 -70.73
C MET A 1 79.90 14.84 -70.28
N SER A 2 78.99 14.16 -70.86
CA SER A 2 77.53 14.38 -70.80
C SER A 2 76.92 13.80 -69.55
N ARG A 3 75.94 14.48 -69.08
CA ARG A 3 74.81 13.76 -68.36
C ARG A 3 73.53 14.56 -68.46
N TRP A 4 72.54 13.91 -69.10
CA TRP A 4 71.15 14.31 -69.23
C TRP A 4 70.44 14.18 -67.90
N ILE A 5 69.60 15.17 -67.56
CA ILE A 5 68.65 15.08 -66.42
C ILE A 5 67.30 15.07 -67.09
N ALA A 6 66.59 13.93 -66.92
CA ALA A 6 65.19 13.74 -67.27
C ALA A 6 64.33 14.22 -66.14
N THR A 7 63.44 15.17 -66.37
CA THR A 7 62.46 15.71 -65.48
C THR A 7 61.15 14.85 -65.59
N PHE A 8 60.78 14.17 -64.52
CA PHE A 8 59.47 13.52 -64.39
C PHE A 8 58.46 14.49 -63.78
N ILE A 9 57.43 14.83 -64.51
CA ILE A 9 56.25 15.53 -64.03
C ILE A 9 55.29 14.46 -63.48
N ALA A 10 55.08 14.43 -62.18
CA ALA A 10 54.06 13.63 -61.57
C ALA A 10 52.74 14.42 -61.53
N VAL A 11 51.73 13.96 -62.28
CA VAL A 11 50.36 14.46 -62.20
C VAL A 11 49.67 13.77 -61.03
N ALA A 12 49.40 14.49 -59.93
CA ALA A 12 48.61 14.03 -58.79
C ALA A 12 47.14 14.19 -59.11
N CYS A 13 46.43 13.10 -59.43
CA CYS A 13 44.99 13.04 -59.43
C CYS A 13 44.49 12.94 -57.99
N THR A 14 44.00 14.01 -57.42
CA THR A 14 43.21 14.02 -56.19
C THR A 14 41.84 13.50 -56.46
N LEU A 15 41.56 12.23 -56.14
CA LEU A 15 40.23 11.64 -56.05
C LEU A 15 39.56 12.20 -54.78
N LEU A 16 38.66 13.17 -54.91
CA LEU A 16 37.70 13.54 -53.89
C LEU A 16 36.69 12.39 -53.75
N GLY A 17 36.91 11.52 -52.78
CA GLY A 17 35.94 10.51 -52.34
C GLY A 17 34.75 11.19 -51.67
N ILE A 18 33.72 11.53 -52.39
CA ILE A 18 32.42 11.88 -51.83
C ILE A 18 31.81 10.57 -51.33
N SER A 19 32.00 10.26 -50.06
CA SER A 19 31.23 9.21 -49.36
C SER A 19 29.80 9.71 -49.22
N ALA A 20 28.90 9.24 -50.08
CA ALA A 20 27.47 9.42 -49.83
C ALA A 20 27.11 8.86 -48.47
N PRO A 21 26.29 9.57 -47.64
CA PRO A 21 25.83 9.00 -46.38
C PRO A 21 25.10 7.69 -46.70
N LEU A 22 25.51 6.60 -46.05
CA LEU A 22 24.78 5.34 -46.07
C LEU A 22 23.33 5.65 -45.66
N ARG A 23 22.39 5.63 -46.59
CA ARG A 23 20.96 5.69 -46.30
C ARG A 23 20.65 4.42 -45.48
N ALA A 24 20.22 4.62 -44.23
CA ALA A 24 19.71 3.55 -43.42
C ALA A 24 18.62 2.79 -44.16
N ASP A 25 18.65 1.47 -44.06
CA ASP A 25 17.66 0.61 -44.73
C ASP A 25 16.26 0.93 -44.14
N PRO A 26 15.29 1.37 -44.96
CA PRO A 26 13.93 1.73 -44.49
C PRO A 26 13.24 0.57 -43.77
N VAL A 27 13.58 -0.68 -44.05
CA VAL A 27 13.05 -1.86 -43.42
C VAL A 27 13.65 -2.01 -42.02
N ALA A 28 14.96 -1.81 -41.84
CA ALA A 28 15.65 -1.84 -40.55
C ALA A 28 15.15 -0.71 -39.64
N GLU A 29 14.96 0.51 -40.14
CA GLU A 29 14.37 1.63 -39.40
C GLU A 29 12.93 1.32 -38.94
N THR A 30 12.14 0.68 -39.78
CA THR A 30 10.75 0.31 -39.45
C THR A 30 10.72 -0.76 -38.37
N HIS A 31 11.60 -1.77 -38.40
CA HIS A 31 11.71 -2.79 -37.36
C HIS A 31 12.17 -2.21 -36.03
N VAL A 32 13.18 -1.34 -36.01
CA VAL A 32 13.66 -0.66 -34.78
C VAL A 32 12.57 0.22 -34.21
N ARG A 33 11.84 0.97 -35.02
CA ARG A 33 10.73 1.83 -34.57
C ARG A 33 9.59 1.00 -33.95
N LYS A 34 9.24 -0.13 -34.56
CA LYS A 34 8.21 -1.06 -34.04
C LYS A 34 8.64 -1.69 -32.71
N ALA A 35 9.90 -2.14 -32.60
CA ALA A 35 10.45 -2.70 -31.37
C ALA A 35 10.48 -1.65 -30.24
N ASN A 36 10.89 -0.42 -30.52
CA ASN A 36 10.89 0.68 -29.56
C ASN A 36 9.48 1.04 -29.09
N LEU A 37 8.50 1.04 -30.00
CA LEU A 37 7.10 1.29 -29.65
C LEU A 37 6.53 0.18 -28.77
N SER A 38 6.78 -1.10 -29.10
CA SER A 38 6.37 -2.24 -28.27
C SER A 38 6.97 -2.14 -26.85
N ARG A 39 8.25 -1.83 -26.74
CA ARG A 39 8.92 -1.66 -25.47
C ARG A 39 8.35 -0.49 -24.66
N ALA A 40 8.06 0.64 -25.28
CA ALA A 40 7.45 1.79 -24.61
C ALA A 40 6.05 1.46 -24.07
N VAL A 41 5.25 0.68 -24.82
CA VAL A 41 3.93 0.21 -24.38
C VAL A 41 4.05 -0.75 -23.20
N GLU A 42 5.01 -1.69 -23.23
CA GLU A 42 5.28 -2.63 -22.14
C GLU A 42 5.77 -1.90 -20.88
N ASP A 43 6.68 -0.92 -21.02
CA ASP A 43 7.16 -0.09 -19.92
C ASP A 43 6.02 0.76 -19.31
N GLY A 44 5.13 1.31 -20.13
CA GLY A 44 3.95 2.05 -19.66
C GLY A 44 2.99 1.17 -18.88
N ARG A 45 2.71 -0.04 -19.36
CA ARG A 45 1.87 -1.02 -18.66
C ARG A 45 2.49 -1.47 -17.32
N LEU A 46 3.81 -1.70 -17.29
CA LEU A 46 4.51 -2.08 -16.08
C LEU A 46 4.40 -0.97 -15.02
N ARG A 47 4.60 0.30 -15.41
CA ARG A 47 4.43 1.44 -14.50
C ARG A 47 3.02 1.56 -13.94
N GLN A 48 1.99 1.34 -14.76
CA GLN A 48 0.60 1.31 -14.29
C GLN A 48 0.35 0.17 -13.29
N MET A 49 0.90 -1.03 -13.53
CA MET A 49 0.81 -2.13 -12.56
C MET A 49 1.47 -1.76 -11.23
N ILE A 50 2.67 -1.16 -11.28
CA ILE A 50 3.39 -0.73 -10.08
C ILE A 50 2.62 0.39 -9.35
N GLY A 51 2.02 1.34 -10.07
CA GLY A 51 1.18 2.38 -9.48
C GLY A 51 0.04 1.80 -8.62
N GLN A 52 -0.53 0.66 -9.01
CA GLN A 52 -1.54 -0.01 -8.21
C GLN A 52 -1.00 -0.66 -6.92
N MET A 53 0.32 -0.63 -6.70
CA MET A 53 0.96 -1.12 -5.49
C MET A 53 1.34 0.00 -4.50
N VAL A 54 1.06 1.28 -4.81
CA VAL A 54 1.51 2.44 -4.04
C VAL A 54 0.31 3.18 -3.45
N LEU A 55 0.24 3.26 -2.12
CA LEU A 55 -0.75 4.04 -1.37
C LEU A 55 -0.02 5.16 -0.63
N VAL A 56 -0.41 6.42 -0.86
CA VAL A 56 0.34 7.58 -0.38
C VAL A 56 -0.50 8.50 0.50
N GLY A 57 0.13 9.11 1.51
CA GLY A 57 -0.38 10.29 2.18
C GLY A 57 -0.04 11.55 1.40
N PHE A 58 -0.75 12.63 1.69
CA PHE A 58 -0.55 13.92 1.06
C PHE A 58 -0.58 15.08 2.09
N VAL A 59 -0.17 16.25 1.66
CA VAL A 59 -0.22 17.47 2.46
C VAL A 59 -1.33 18.36 1.91
N GLY A 60 -2.10 18.96 2.83
CA GLY A 60 -3.21 19.83 2.48
C GLY A 60 -4.57 19.26 2.87
N ASP A 61 -5.55 20.16 3.02
CA ASP A 61 -6.92 19.88 3.43
C ASP A 61 -7.95 20.63 2.56
N SER A 62 -7.46 21.22 1.45
CA SER A 62 -8.23 21.98 0.47
C SER A 62 -7.93 21.53 -0.97
N PRO A 63 -8.91 21.61 -1.90
CA PRO A 63 -8.67 21.38 -3.32
C PRO A 63 -7.62 22.30 -3.96
N ASP A 64 -7.36 23.44 -3.34
CA ASP A 64 -6.38 24.42 -3.83
C ASP A 64 -4.94 24.12 -3.40
N ASP A 65 -4.74 23.21 -2.46
CA ASP A 65 -3.42 22.87 -1.94
C ASP A 65 -2.59 22.08 -2.98
N ASP A 66 -1.31 22.43 -3.07
CA ASP A 66 -0.39 21.82 -4.04
C ASP A 66 -0.22 20.32 -3.81
N GLY A 67 -0.20 19.90 -2.54
CA GLY A 67 -0.10 18.47 -2.21
C GLY A 67 -1.33 17.67 -2.64
N TYR A 68 -2.53 18.24 -2.48
CA TYR A 68 -3.75 17.63 -3.00
C TYR A 68 -3.76 17.59 -4.54
N LYS A 69 -3.45 18.72 -5.20
CA LYS A 69 -3.34 18.78 -6.67
C LYS A 69 -2.33 17.76 -7.22
N ARG A 70 -1.25 17.51 -6.48
CA ARG A 70 -0.24 16.51 -6.86
C ARG A 70 -0.81 15.10 -6.85
N VAL A 71 -1.46 14.67 -5.76
CA VAL A 71 -2.02 13.31 -5.69
C VAL A 71 -3.18 13.11 -6.66
N VAL A 72 -3.95 14.15 -6.99
CA VAL A 72 -4.97 14.09 -8.06
C VAL A 72 -4.31 13.78 -9.41
N LYS A 73 -3.20 14.46 -9.77
CA LYS A 73 -2.45 14.17 -10.98
C LYS A 73 -1.86 12.76 -11.00
N GLN A 74 -1.35 12.28 -9.87
CA GLN A 74 -0.84 10.91 -9.74
C GLN A 74 -1.95 9.87 -9.88
N ALA A 75 -3.14 10.15 -9.36
CA ALA A 75 -4.32 9.30 -9.54
C ALA A 75 -4.80 9.27 -11.00
N GLU A 76 -4.82 10.41 -11.68
CA GLU A 76 -5.14 10.55 -13.11
C GLU A 76 -4.13 9.80 -13.99
N ALA A 77 -2.85 9.84 -13.63
CA ALA A 77 -1.79 9.10 -14.33
C ALA A 77 -1.77 7.60 -14.02
N GLY A 78 -2.54 7.12 -13.00
CA GLY A 78 -2.52 5.73 -12.55
C GLY A 78 -1.25 5.35 -11.78
N GLU A 79 -0.56 6.32 -11.20
CA GLU A 79 0.70 6.16 -10.47
C GLU A 79 0.51 5.76 -9.01
N ILE A 80 -0.74 5.80 -8.50
CA ILE A 80 -1.11 5.41 -7.14
C ILE A 80 -2.36 4.53 -7.13
N THR A 81 -2.43 3.61 -6.16
CA THR A 81 -3.62 2.80 -5.91
C THR A 81 -4.65 3.53 -5.04
N GLY A 82 -4.21 4.49 -4.26
CA GLY A 82 -5.05 5.23 -3.34
C GLY A 82 -4.29 6.20 -2.47
N VAL A 83 -5.02 6.82 -1.56
CA VAL A 83 -4.50 7.77 -0.58
C VAL A 83 -4.83 7.36 0.84
N ILE A 84 -3.98 7.77 1.81
CA ILE A 84 -4.25 7.67 3.24
C ILE A 84 -4.38 9.07 3.84
N TYR A 85 -5.46 9.27 4.61
CA TYR A 85 -5.71 10.49 5.34
C TYR A 85 -5.05 10.46 6.72
N LEU A 86 -4.39 11.56 7.06
CA LEU A 86 -3.93 11.86 8.41
C LEU A 86 -4.74 13.04 8.96
N GLY A 87 -4.63 13.31 10.27
CA GLY A 87 -5.38 14.42 10.89
C GLY A 87 -5.19 15.77 10.22
N ARG A 88 -4.01 16.04 9.66
CA ARG A 88 -3.71 17.27 8.91
C ARG A 88 -4.51 17.48 7.61
N ASN A 89 -5.17 16.42 7.12
CA ASN A 89 -5.96 16.49 5.89
C ASN A 89 -7.45 16.79 6.16
N ILE A 90 -7.80 17.07 7.43
CA ILE A 90 -9.18 17.12 7.89
C ILE A 90 -9.45 18.46 8.55
N SER A 91 -9.94 19.43 7.77
CA SER A 91 -10.39 20.74 8.29
C SER A 91 -11.89 20.74 8.62
N SER A 92 -12.68 19.96 7.90
CA SER A 92 -14.11 19.74 8.14
C SER A 92 -14.61 18.49 7.42
N LEU A 93 -15.77 17.96 7.83
CA LEU A 93 -16.39 16.80 7.16
C LEU A 93 -16.78 17.13 5.71
N GLU A 94 -17.19 18.37 5.44
CA GLU A 94 -17.53 18.79 4.08
C GLU A 94 -16.29 18.91 3.19
N ALA A 95 -15.17 19.46 3.70
CA ALA A 95 -13.90 19.48 2.97
C ALA A 95 -13.44 18.07 2.60
N VAL A 96 -13.47 17.12 3.55
CA VAL A 96 -13.14 15.71 3.30
C VAL A 96 -14.00 15.11 2.17
N ARG A 97 -15.32 15.36 2.19
CA ARG A 97 -16.24 14.87 1.15
C ARG A 97 -15.89 15.43 -0.23
N GLN A 98 -15.55 16.72 -0.30
CA GLN A 98 -15.16 17.37 -1.55
C GLN A 98 -13.83 16.81 -2.09
N LEU A 99 -12.82 16.63 -1.21
CA LEU A 99 -11.53 16.06 -1.57
C LEU A 99 -11.69 14.63 -2.09
N ASN A 100 -12.44 13.79 -1.40
CA ASN A 100 -12.66 12.39 -1.79
C ASN A 100 -13.42 12.28 -3.11
N LYS A 101 -14.43 13.13 -3.32
CA LYS A 101 -15.15 13.20 -4.59
C LYS A 101 -14.23 13.60 -5.75
N GLY A 102 -13.37 14.60 -5.54
CA GLY A 102 -12.40 15.05 -6.54
C GLY A 102 -11.38 13.94 -6.89
N LEU A 103 -10.82 13.26 -5.89
CA LEU A 103 -9.90 12.14 -6.09
C LEU A 103 -10.52 11.04 -6.97
N GLN A 104 -11.75 10.60 -6.66
CA GLN A 104 -12.41 9.54 -7.42
C GLN A 104 -12.81 9.99 -8.84
N GLN A 105 -13.14 11.27 -9.03
CA GLN A 105 -13.56 11.80 -10.33
C GLN A 105 -12.45 11.74 -11.38
N TYR A 106 -11.19 11.97 -10.99
CA TYR A 106 -10.04 12.04 -11.90
C TYR A 106 -9.26 10.73 -12.01
N ALA A 107 -9.53 9.76 -11.14
CA ALA A 107 -8.81 8.50 -11.12
C ALA A 107 -9.13 7.62 -12.35
N THR A 108 -8.10 7.00 -12.93
CA THR A 108 -8.25 6.03 -14.03
C THR A 108 -8.82 4.68 -13.61
N ALA A 109 -8.76 4.38 -12.30
CA ALA A 109 -9.37 3.22 -11.66
C ALA A 109 -9.88 3.63 -10.27
N PRO A 110 -10.88 2.96 -9.67
CA PRO A 110 -11.33 3.28 -8.32
C PRO A 110 -10.16 3.36 -7.34
N LEU A 111 -10.04 4.50 -6.62
CA LEU A 111 -9.00 4.68 -5.62
C LEU A 111 -9.40 4.07 -4.29
N LEU A 112 -8.43 3.52 -3.57
CA LEU A 112 -8.55 3.27 -2.14
C LEU A 112 -8.40 4.61 -1.41
N VAL A 113 -9.42 5.00 -0.66
CA VAL A 113 -9.40 6.18 0.20
C VAL A 113 -9.38 5.70 1.63
N ALA A 114 -8.17 5.67 2.20
CA ALA A 114 -7.88 5.01 3.47
C ALA A 114 -7.82 5.99 4.64
N ILE A 115 -8.17 5.49 5.82
CA ILE A 115 -8.07 6.20 7.09
C ILE A 115 -7.82 5.23 8.25
N ASP A 116 -7.10 5.67 9.29
CA ASP A 116 -7.04 4.99 10.58
C ASP A 116 -8.14 5.53 11.50
N GLN A 117 -9.27 4.85 11.52
CA GLN A 117 -10.39 5.20 12.39
C GLN A 117 -10.74 3.99 13.28
N GLU A 118 -9.81 3.67 14.21
CA GLU A 118 -9.96 2.54 15.14
C GLU A 118 -10.94 2.84 16.27
N GLY A 119 -10.98 4.09 16.66
CA GLY A 119 -11.64 4.57 17.88
C GLY A 119 -10.63 4.94 18.98
N GLY A 120 -11.11 5.55 20.06
CA GLY A 120 -10.29 6.00 21.17
C GLY A 120 -9.23 7.03 20.75
N ARG A 121 -7.96 6.71 20.97
CA ARG A 121 -6.85 7.63 20.64
C ARG A 121 -6.42 7.56 19.17
N ILE A 122 -6.81 6.54 18.44
CA ILE A 122 -6.44 6.38 17.02
C ILE A 122 -7.67 6.66 16.18
N GLN A 123 -7.92 7.94 16.00
CA GLN A 123 -8.98 8.52 15.19
C GLN A 123 -8.41 9.72 14.44
N ARG A 124 -8.77 9.87 13.16
CA ARG A 124 -8.44 11.07 12.39
C ARG A 124 -9.62 12.01 12.33
N LEU A 125 -10.83 11.46 12.21
CA LEU A 125 -12.08 12.19 12.35
C LEU A 125 -12.45 12.24 13.83
N THR A 126 -12.55 13.43 14.40
CA THR A 126 -12.78 13.68 15.84
C THR A 126 -13.99 14.58 16.06
N GLY A 127 -14.39 14.75 17.32
CA GLY A 127 -15.43 15.69 17.72
C GLY A 127 -15.12 17.14 17.36
N GLU A 128 -13.83 17.50 17.17
CA GLU A 128 -13.41 18.85 16.76
C GLU A 128 -13.96 19.24 15.38
N VAL A 129 -14.13 18.28 14.49
CA VAL A 129 -14.74 18.48 13.17
C VAL A 129 -16.20 18.03 13.10
N GLY A 130 -16.81 17.74 14.26
CA GLY A 130 -18.21 17.32 14.38
C GLY A 130 -18.45 15.85 14.07
N PHE A 131 -17.41 15.01 14.04
CA PHE A 131 -17.55 13.56 13.88
C PHE A 131 -17.91 12.90 15.21
N LYS A 132 -18.75 11.88 15.16
CA LYS A 132 -19.14 11.12 16.37
C LYS A 132 -17.94 10.30 16.86
N GLU A 133 -17.56 10.51 18.11
CA GLU A 133 -16.46 9.77 18.72
C GLU A 133 -16.80 8.29 18.88
N VAL A 134 -15.83 7.43 18.54
CA VAL A 134 -15.92 5.98 18.71
C VAL A 134 -15.05 5.59 19.89
N PRO A 135 -15.56 4.81 20.87
CA PRO A 135 -14.74 4.32 21.98
C PRO A 135 -13.58 3.45 21.49
N SER A 136 -12.49 3.39 22.27
CA SER A 136 -11.38 2.49 21.98
C SER A 136 -11.84 1.03 21.99
N GLU A 137 -11.14 0.16 21.24
CA GLU A 137 -11.43 -1.27 21.15
C GLU A 137 -11.47 -1.93 22.56
N ALA A 138 -10.54 -1.55 23.46
CA ALA A 138 -10.56 -2.00 24.85
C ALA A 138 -11.81 -1.56 25.62
N THR A 139 -12.29 -0.33 25.38
CA THR A 139 -13.52 0.18 26.00
C THR A 139 -14.74 -0.56 25.46
N VAL A 140 -14.85 -0.69 24.15
CA VAL A 140 -15.92 -1.46 23.50
C VAL A 140 -15.99 -2.87 24.08
N ALA A 141 -14.87 -3.60 24.08
CA ALA A 141 -14.84 -4.98 24.60
C ALA A 141 -15.10 -5.12 26.11
N LYS A 142 -14.95 -4.03 26.88
CA LYS A 142 -15.24 -3.98 28.31
C LYS A 142 -16.72 -3.68 28.60
N THR A 143 -17.37 -2.85 27.77
CA THR A 143 -18.67 -2.23 28.08
C THR A 143 -19.83 -2.72 27.23
N MET A 144 -19.55 -3.43 26.13
CA MET A 144 -20.54 -3.86 25.15
C MET A 144 -20.37 -5.35 24.84
N SER A 145 -21.43 -6.03 24.42
CA SER A 145 -21.35 -7.31 23.71
C SER A 145 -20.89 -7.10 22.26
N PRO A 146 -20.48 -8.16 21.53
CA PRO A 146 -20.17 -8.05 20.09
C PRO A 146 -21.36 -7.55 19.27
N GLU A 147 -22.60 -7.91 19.62
CA GLU A 147 -23.83 -7.46 18.96
C GLU A 147 -24.07 -5.96 19.17
N GLU A 148 -23.89 -5.47 20.40
CA GLU A 148 -23.97 -4.03 20.71
C GLU A 148 -22.84 -3.26 20.00
N ALA A 149 -21.63 -3.80 19.98
CA ALA A 149 -20.50 -3.22 19.25
C ALA A 149 -20.75 -3.13 17.73
N SER A 150 -21.44 -4.13 17.16
CA SER A 150 -21.84 -4.13 15.74
C SER A 150 -22.67 -2.90 15.38
N VAL A 151 -23.56 -2.43 16.25
CA VAL A 151 -24.35 -1.21 16.01
C VAL A 151 -23.46 0.02 15.94
N VAL A 152 -22.51 0.15 16.89
CA VAL A 152 -21.54 1.26 16.89
C VAL A 152 -20.69 1.25 15.62
N TYR A 153 -20.26 0.08 15.16
CA TYR A 153 -19.43 -0.07 13.96
C TYR A 153 -20.23 0.12 12.67
N GLN A 154 -21.54 -0.18 12.65
CA GLN A 154 -22.41 0.15 11.51
C GLN A 154 -22.58 1.65 11.35
N ASP A 155 -22.75 2.40 12.44
CA ASP A 155 -22.79 3.86 12.44
C ASP A 155 -21.47 4.41 11.89
N LEU A 156 -20.33 3.96 12.47
CA LEU A 156 -19.00 4.36 12.02
C LEU A 156 -18.78 4.11 10.52
N ALA A 157 -19.07 2.91 10.06
CA ALA A 157 -18.90 2.53 8.66
C ALA A 157 -19.81 3.34 7.72
N SER A 158 -21.04 3.64 8.16
CA SER A 158 -21.98 4.49 7.43
C SER A 158 -21.46 5.92 7.29
N ASP A 159 -20.91 6.49 8.37
CA ASP A 159 -20.35 7.82 8.38
C ASP A 159 -19.10 7.90 7.48
N LEU A 160 -18.18 6.91 7.57
CA LEU A 160 -17.01 6.82 6.70
C LEU A 160 -17.39 6.73 5.22
N SER A 161 -18.33 5.84 4.88
CA SER A 161 -18.83 5.68 3.51
C SER A 161 -19.46 6.97 2.98
N SER A 162 -20.24 7.69 3.80
CA SER A 162 -20.88 8.96 3.45
C SER A 162 -19.88 10.08 3.14
N LEU A 163 -18.68 10.01 3.72
CA LEU A 163 -17.56 10.92 3.48
C LEU A 163 -16.70 10.51 2.28
N GLY A 164 -16.96 9.32 1.70
CA GLY A 164 -16.21 8.79 0.56
C GLY A 164 -14.98 7.96 0.93
N PHE A 165 -14.78 7.61 2.21
CA PHE A 165 -13.80 6.60 2.59
C PHE A 165 -14.31 5.20 2.23
N ASN A 166 -13.42 4.38 1.70
CA ASN A 166 -13.73 3.00 1.31
C ASN A 166 -12.75 1.97 1.87
N LEU A 167 -11.82 2.42 2.72
CA LEU A 167 -10.88 1.57 3.44
C LEU A 167 -10.63 2.15 4.84
N ASN A 168 -10.99 1.38 5.88
CA ASN A 168 -10.58 1.65 7.25
C ASN A 168 -9.43 0.71 7.62
N LEU A 169 -8.25 1.27 7.95
CA LEU A 169 -7.09 0.51 8.39
C LEU A 169 -7.27 0.04 9.85
N ALA A 170 -8.27 -0.77 10.07
CA ALA A 170 -8.72 -1.37 11.32
C ALA A 170 -9.52 -2.65 10.97
N PRO A 171 -9.80 -3.56 11.89
CA PRO A 171 -9.56 -3.50 13.33
C PRO A 171 -8.15 -3.94 13.73
N VAL A 172 -7.74 -3.59 14.97
CA VAL A 172 -6.54 -4.15 15.60
C VAL A 172 -6.87 -5.50 16.22
N VAL A 173 -6.23 -6.55 15.72
CA VAL A 173 -6.41 -7.92 16.25
C VAL A 173 -5.22 -8.39 17.08
N ASP A 174 -4.29 -7.48 17.39
CA ASP A 174 -3.20 -7.72 18.32
C ASP A 174 -3.74 -8.05 19.72
N LEU A 175 -3.26 -9.11 20.33
CA LEU A 175 -3.67 -9.50 21.68
C LEU A 175 -3.06 -8.57 22.73
N ASN A 176 -3.84 -8.15 23.73
CA ASN A 176 -3.34 -7.37 24.87
C ASN A 176 -2.57 -8.24 25.88
N VAL A 177 -1.57 -9.00 25.39
CA VAL A 177 -0.73 -9.86 26.23
C VAL A 177 0.29 -9.06 27.04
N ASN A 178 0.60 -7.84 26.62
CA ASN A 178 1.40 -6.88 27.37
C ASN A 178 0.63 -5.57 27.56
N PRO A 179 -0.10 -5.38 28.68
CA PRO A 179 -0.83 -4.13 28.93
C PRO A 179 0.08 -2.89 29.00
N SER A 180 1.40 -3.06 29.21
CA SER A 180 2.38 -1.98 29.20
C SER A 180 2.93 -1.66 27.81
N ASN A 181 2.49 -2.39 26.78
CA ASN A 181 2.85 -2.11 25.40
C ASN A 181 2.54 -0.64 25.05
N PRO A 182 3.55 0.14 24.59
CA PRO A 182 3.39 1.60 24.42
C PRO A 182 2.41 2.00 23.33
N ILE A 183 2.16 1.14 22.33
CA ILE A 183 1.34 1.49 21.16
C ILE A 183 0.09 0.60 21.01
N ILE A 184 -0.07 -0.46 21.77
CA ILE A 184 -1.27 -1.31 21.78
C ILE A 184 -1.96 -1.19 23.14
N GLY A 185 -1.41 -1.83 24.18
CA GLY A 185 -2.06 -1.93 25.50
C GLY A 185 -2.33 -0.58 26.15
N LYS A 186 -1.31 0.30 26.25
CA LYS A 186 -1.45 1.64 26.86
C LYS A 186 -2.41 2.58 26.13
N LEU A 187 -2.64 2.35 24.85
CA LEU A 187 -3.54 3.16 24.03
C LEU A 187 -4.96 2.57 23.95
N GLY A 188 -5.16 1.37 24.51
CA GLY A 188 -6.43 0.68 24.48
C GLY A 188 -6.84 0.18 23.09
N ARG A 189 -5.87 -0.11 22.22
CA ARG A 189 -6.09 -0.52 20.82
C ARG A 189 -6.40 -1.99 20.64
N SER A 190 -6.44 -2.80 21.68
CA SER A 190 -6.75 -4.23 21.62
C SER A 190 -8.03 -4.54 22.36
N PHE A 191 -8.88 -5.38 21.79
CA PHE A 191 -10.11 -5.86 22.43
C PHE A 191 -9.85 -6.71 23.67
N SER A 192 -8.82 -7.58 23.67
CA SER A 192 -8.55 -8.52 24.77
C SER A 192 -7.17 -9.18 24.65
N ALA A 193 -6.76 -9.86 25.73
CA ALA A 193 -5.70 -10.87 25.70
C ALA A 193 -6.20 -12.26 25.27
N ASP A 194 -7.52 -12.45 25.21
CA ASP A 194 -8.17 -13.69 24.77
C ASP A 194 -8.42 -13.65 23.26
N PRO A 195 -7.82 -14.59 22.47
CA PRO A 195 -7.99 -14.65 21.04
C PRO A 195 -9.44 -14.76 20.57
N GLN A 196 -10.26 -15.56 21.24
CA GLN A 196 -11.66 -15.77 20.88
C GLN A 196 -12.48 -14.48 21.06
N LYS A 197 -12.19 -13.73 22.12
CA LYS A 197 -12.80 -12.44 22.35
C LYS A 197 -12.40 -11.43 21.29
N VAL A 198 -11.11 -11.37 20.92
CA VAL A 198 -10.61 -10.50 19.85
C VAL A 198 -11.29 -10.86 18.53
N GLU A 199 -11.41 -12.15 18.18
CA GLU A 199 -12.07 -12.61 16.97
C GLU A 199 -13.54 -12.14 16.90
N ALA A 200 -14.31 -12.31 17.99
CA ALA A 200 -15.73 -11.96 18.00
C ALA A 200 -15.96 -10.47 17.72
N TYR A 201 -15.20 -9.56 18.35
CA TYR A 201 -15.33 -8.12 18.09
C TYR A 201 -14.77 -7.70 16.74
N ALA A 202 -13.67 -8.29 16.30
CA ALA A 202 -13.12 -8.03 14.98
C ALA A 202 -14.07 -8.47 13.88
N ARG A 203 -14.76 -9.58 14.03
CA ARG A 203 -15.79 -10.04 13.10
C ARG A 203 -16.94 -9.05 13.02
N ALA A 204 -17.47 -8.60 14.16
CA ALA A 204 -18.52 -7.57 14.20
C ALA A 204 -18.06 -6.28 13.49
N PHE A 205 -16.81 -5.88 13.66
CA PHE A 205 -16.23 -4.71 12.96
C PHE A 205 -16.18 -4.91 11.43
N ILE A 206 -15.64 -6.05 10.99
CA ILE A 206 -15.49 -6.38 9.56
C ILE A 206 -16.85 -6.44 8.87
N GLU A 207 -17.81 -7.15 9.45
CA GLU A 207 -19.16 -7.31 8.89
C GLU A 207 -19.90 -5.97 8.77
N ALA A 208 -19.80 -5.12 9.81
CA ALA A 208 -20.41 -3.80 9.82
C ALA A 208 -19.84 -2.88 8.71
N HIS A 209 -18.52 -2.87 8.53
CA HIS A 209 -17.86 -2.07 7.49
C HIS A 209 -18.17 -2.61 6.09
N ARG A 210 -18.13 -3.93 5.90
CA ARG A 210 -18.46 -4.57 4.62
C ARG A 210 -19.89 -4.25 4.19
N ALA A 211 -20.86 -4.27 5.12
CA ALA A 211 -22.25 -3.93 4.85
C ALA A 211 -22.44 -2.49 4.32
N LYS A 212 -21.45 -1.61 4.51
CA LYS A 212 -21.43 -0.22 4.03
C LYS A 212 -20.46 0.03 2.89
N GLY A 213 -19.89 -1.04 2.30
CA GLY A 213 -18.93 -0.93 1.20
C GLY A 213 -17.56 -0.37 1.62
N VAL A 214 -17.21 -0.43 2.91
CA VAL A 214 -15.92 -0.04 3.44
C VAL A 214 -15.08 -1.30 3.70
N LEU A 215 -13.92 -1.38 3.07
CA LEU A 215 -12.94 -2.45 3.31
C LEU A 215 -12.26 -2.25 4.68
N THR A 216 -11.76 -3.35 5.24
CA THR A 216 -11.03 -3.34 6.52
C THR A 216 -9.69 -4.04 6.38
N ALA A 217 -8.72 -3.69 7.24
CA ALA A 217 -7.40 -4.32 7.28
C ALA A 217 -7.09 -4.84 8.67
N LEU A 218 -6.92 -6.17 8.82
CA LEU A 218 -6.46 -6.76 10.08
C LEU A 218 -5.03 -6.35 10.38
N LYS A 219 -4.74 -5.86 11.58
CA LYS A 219 -3.40 -5.39 11.95
C LYS A 219 -3.02 -5.72 13.39
N HIS A 220 -1.73 -5.89 13.63
CA HIS A 220 -0.56 -5.81 12.76
C HIS A 220 0.10 -7.19 12.67
N PHE A 221 -0.01 -7.86 11.52
CA PHE A 221 0.53 -9.22 11.34
C PHE A 221 2.05 -9.26 11.49
N PRO A 222 2.63 -10.23 12.22
CA PRO A 222 2.08 -11.45 12.82
C PRO A 222 1.69 -11.31 14.31
N GLY A 223 1.36 -10.13 14.77
CA GLY A 223 1.03 -9.80 16.16
C GLY A 223 2.05 -8.85 16.77
N HIS A 224 1.56 -7.72 17.29
CA HIS A 224 2.34 -6.64 17.90
C HIS A 224 2.04 -6.48 19.39
N GLY A 225 1.12 -7.29 19.92
CA GLY A 225 0.60 -7.14 21.29
C GLY A 225 1.62 -7.37 22.40
N SER A 226 2.59 -8.26 22.18
CA SER A 226 3.66 -8.58 23.13
C SER A 226 4.84 -7.60 23.11
N SER A 227 4.85 -6.61 22.20
CA SER A 227 5.94 -5.66 22.06
C SER A 227 6.17 -4.82 23.32
N THR A 228 7.42 -4.53 23.60
CA THR A 228 7.86 -3.62 24.69
C THR A 228 8.32 -2.27 24.15
N LYS A 229 8.41 -2.13 22.80
CA LYS A 229 8.86 -0.92 22.12
C LYS A 229 7.84 -0.45 21.10
N ASP A 230 7.96 0.82 20.72
CA ASP A 230 7.17 1.49 19.71
C ASP A 230 7.89 1.42 18.35
N SER A 231 7.30 0.74 17.38
CA SER A 231 7.85 0.60 16.03
C SER A 231 7.92 1.92 15.24
N HIS A 232 7.17 2.97 15.66
CA HIS A 232 7.30 4.33 15.10
C HIS A 232 8.60 5.02 15.53
N LYS A 233 9.30 4.50 16.54
CA LYS A 233 10.52 5.08 17.15
C LYS A 233 11.75 4.19 16.99
N GLY A 234 11.69 3.19 16.13
CA GLY A 234 12.77 2.27 15.85
C GLY A 234 12.35 0.81 15.93
N ILE A 235 13.32 -0.09 15.97
CA ILE A 235 13.08 -1.54 15.94
C ILE A 235 12.32 -2.02 17.18
N ALA A 236 11.21 -2.71 16.96
CA ALA A 236 10.45 -3.45 17.94
C ALA A 236 10.69 -4.96 17.74
N ASP A 237 11.61 -5.55 18.52
CA ASP A 237 11.91 -6.98 18.50
C ASP A 237 11.02 -7.71 19.49
N VAL A 238 10.15 -8.59 18.98
CA VAL A 238 9.22 -9.41 19.76
C VAL A 238 9.65 -10.88 19.86
N THR A 239 10.84 -11.25 19.37
CA THR A 239 11.31 -12.63 19.31
C THR A 239 11.20 -13.39 20.63
N LYS A 240 11.44 -12.72 21.77
CA LYS A 240 11.42 -13.32 23.11
C LYS A 240 10.05 -13.27 23.78
N THR A 241 9.20 -12.33 23.39
CA THR A 241 7.92 -12.06 24.07
C THR A 241 6.72 -12.62 23.31
N TRP A 242 6.84 -12.75 22.01
CA TRP A 242 5.80 -13.26 21.12
C TRP A 242 5.55 -14.75 21.28
N SER A 243 4.29 -15.16 21.17
CA SER A 243 3.87 -16.56 21.16
C SER A 243 2.86 -16.83 20.02
N ASP A 244 2.72 -18.11 19.64
CA ASP A 244 1.82 -18.56 18.56
C ASP A 244 0.35 -18.17 18.81
N LYS A 245 -0.02 -17.83 20.06
CA LYS A 245 -1.36 -17.32 20.38
C LYS A 245 -1.69 -16.03 19.64
N GLU A 246 -0.68 -15.19 19.36
CA GLU A 246 -0.89 -13.92 18.64
C GLU A 246 -1.29 -14.13 17.17
N LEU A 247 -1.07 -15.32 16.60
CA LEU A 247 -1.57 -15.69 15.28
C LEU A 247 -3.03 -16.14 15.25
N LEU A 248 -3.61 -16.54 16.38
CA LEU A 248 -4.93 -17.17 16.40
C LEU A 248 -6.02 -16.26 15.82
N PRO A 249 -6.14 -14.96 16.19
CA PRO A 249 -7.16 -14.10 15.61
C PRO A 249 -7.03 -13.96 14.08
N PHE A 250 -5.79 -13.84 13.58
CA PHE A 250 -5.56 -13.80 12.13
C PHE A 250 -5.98 -15.09 11.46
N LYS A 251 -5.57 -16.23 12.02
CA LYS A 251 -5.86 -17.56 11.46
C LYS A 251 -7.35 -17.83 11.39
N ASP A 252 -8.07 -17.57 12.47
CA ASP A 252 -9.48 -17.90 12.56
C ASP A 252 -10.34 -16.96 11.70
N LEU A 253 -9.99 -15.66 11.66
CA LEU A 253 -10.65 -14.69 10.78
C LEU A 253 -10.34 -14.93 9.29
N ILE A 254 -9.11 -15.32 8.93
CA ILE A 254 -8.76 -15.67 7.53
C ILE A 254 -9.51 -16.93 7.10
N ALA A 255 -9.61 -17.93 7.97
CA ALA A 255 -10.31 -19.19 7.68
C ALA A 255 -11.81 -18.99 7.41
N SER A 256 -12.44 -17.94 7.94
CA SER A 256 -13.84 -17.60 7.63
C SER A 256 -14.05 -17.10 6.20
N GLY A 257 -12.97 -16.68 5.52
CA GLY A 257 -13.04 -16.10 4.16
C GLY A 257 -13.47 -14.63 4.12
N ASP A 258 -13.60 -13.99 5.28
CA ASP A 258 -14.11 -12.62 5.40
C ASP A 258 -13.04 -11.52 5.41
N VAL A 259 -11.76 -11.88 5.38
CA VAL A 259 -10.65 -10.94 5.46
C VAL A 259 -10.19 -10.54 4.07
N ASP A 260 -10.34 -9.27 3.74
CA ASP A 260 -9.90 -8.73 2.46
C ASP A 260 -8.45 -8.25 2.48
N ILE A 261 -8.00 -7.67 3.60
CA ILE A 261 -6.67 -7.07 3.73
C ILE A 261 -6.03 -7.46 5.07
N VAL A 262 -4.74 -7.76 5.03
CA VAL A 262 -3.88 -7.94 6.22
C VAL A 262 -2.73 -6.94 6.15
N MET A 263 -2.53 -6.16 7.22
CA MET A 263 -1.41 -5.23 7.33
C MET A 263 -0.22 -5.90 8.02
N ALA A 264 0.93 -5.85 7.35
CA ALA A 264 2.20 -6.40 7.81
C ALA A 264 2.95 -5.41 8.72
N ALA A 265 3.25 -5.83 9.94
CA ALA A 265 3.96 -5.03 10.93
C ALA A 265 5.45 -4.86 10.63
N HIS A 266 6.02 -3.74 11.10
CA HIS A 266 7.47 -3.52 11.15
C HIS A 266 8.09 -4.04 12.46
N VAL A 267 7.71 -5.23 12.89
CA VAL A 267 8.29 -5.91 14.06
C VAL A 267 9.27 -7.00 13.64
N ILE A 268 10.33 -7.17 14.40
CA ILE A 268 11.24 -8.31 14.24
C ILE A 268 10.73 -9.47 15.08
N ASN A 269 10.58 -10.63 14.43
CA ASN A 269 10.39 -11.92 15.06
C ASN A 269 11.31 -12.94 14.39
N ALA A 270 12.50 -13.14 14.97
CA ALA A 270 13.53 -14.01 14.41
C ALA A 270 13.08 -15.47 14.25
N LYS A 271 12.11 -15.94 15.05
CA LYS A 271 11.56 -17.30 14.95
C LYS A 271 10.74 -17.48 13.66
N LEU A 272 10.01 -16.45 13.23
CA LEU A 272 9.15 -16.49 12.05
C LEU A 272 9.93 -16.09 10.78
N ALA A 273 10.80 -15.07 10.89
CA ALA A 273 11.59 -14.58 9.77
C ALA A 273 12.81 -15.45 9.46
N PHE A 274 13.21 -16.35 10.38
CA PHE A 274 14.47 -17.09 10.36
C PHE A 274 15.69 -16.17 10.21
N SER A 275 15.57 -14.94 10.70
CA SER A 275 16.61 -13.90 10.68
C SER A 275 16.40 -12.93 11.85
N PRO A 276 17.47 -12.50 12.53
CA PRO A 276 17.37 -11.59 13.67
C PRO A 276 17.09 -10.14 13.28
N ASP A 277 17.27 -9.77 11.99
CA ASP A 277 17.33 -8.37 11.57
C ASP A 277 16.28 -7.98 10.52
N ILE A 278 15.38 -8.93 10.16
CA ILE A 278 14.38 -8.69 9.11
C ILE A 278 13.01 -8.46 9.75
N PRO A 279 12.41 -7.27 9.60
CA PRO A 279 11.03 -7.03 10.00
C PRO A 279 10.04 -7.93 9.27
N ALA A 280 8.93 -8.26 9.89
CA ALA A 280 7.89 -9.13 9.33
C ALA A 280 7.41 -8.63 7.97
N SER A 281 7.23 -7.32 7.80
CA SER A 281 6.86 -6.68 6.52
C SER A 281 7.87 -6.87 5.38
N LEU A 282 9.13 -7.18 5.69
CA LEU A 282 10.20 -7.43 4.72
C LEU A 282 10.59 -8.92 4.64
N SER A 283 9.86 -9.79 5.35
CA SER A 283 10.19 -11.22 5.48
C SER A 283 9.32 -12.10 4.59
N ARG A 284 9.93 -12.71 3.58
CA ARG A 284 9.25 -13.72 2.75
C ARG A 284 8.75 -14.91 3.57
N ALA A 285 9.51 -15.35 4.58
CA ALA A 285 9.10 -16.42 5.46
C ALA A 285 7.82 -16.09 6.22
N THR A 286 7.67 -14.83 6.64
CA THR A 286 6.49 -14.36 7.37
C THR A 286 5.29 -14.12 6.44
N LEU A 287 5.46 -13.42 5.32
CA LEU A 287 4.33 -13.02 4.48
C LEU A 287 3.97 -14.06 3.42
N THR A 288 4.96 -14.64 2.74
CA THR A 288 4.66 -15.66 1.73
C THR A 288 4.43 -17.01 2.38
N VAL A 289 5.42 -17.54 3.12
CA VAL A 289 5.32 -18.92 3.63
C VAL A 289 4.27 -19.04 4.75
N LEU A 290 4.33 -18.18 5.79
CA LEU A 290 3.40 -18.31 6.91
C LEU A 290 1.99 -17.80 6.54
N LEU A 291 1.85 -16.55 6.06
CA LEU A 291 0.52 -15.96 5.85
C LEU A 291 -0.17 -16.53 4.60
N ARG A 292 0.53 -16.58 3.44
CA ARG A 292 -0.13 -17.03 2.21
C ARG A 292 -0.19 -18.53 2.07
N ASP A 293 0.95 -19.25 2.28
CA ASP A 293 0.99 -20.68 2.01
C ASP A 293 0.38 -21.49 3.17
N ASN A 294 0.78 -21.23 4.43
CA ASN A 294 0.34 -22.02 5.58
C ASN A 294 -1.04 -21.59 6.12
N MET A 295 -1.33 -20.28 6.15
CA MET A 295 -2.65 -19.78 6.60
C MET A 295 -3.64 -19.59 5.43
N HIS A 296 -3.21 -19.86 4.20
CA HIS A 296 -4.02 -19.81 2.98
C HIS A 296 -4.67 -18.45 2.68
N PHE A 297 -4.05 -17.35 3.13
CA PHE A 297 -4.56 -16.01 2.87
C PHE A 297 -4.50 -15.66 1.37
N LYS A 298 -5.65 -15.32 0.79
CA LYS A 298 -5.80 -14.99 -0.64
C LYS A 298 -6.08 -13.51 -0.91
N GLY A 299 -6.24 -12.70 0.15
CA GLY A 299 -6.49 -11.27 0.04
C GLY A 299 -5.22 -10.46 -0.21
N VAL A 300 -5.35 -9.14 -0.08
CA VAL A 300 -4.27 -8.17 -0.25
C VAL A 300 -3.43 -8.06 1.02
N VAL A 301 -2.12 -8.13 0.88
CA VAL A 301 -1.19 -7.77 1.97
C VAL A 301 -0.74 -6.32 1.75
N ILE A 302 -0.98 -5.49 2.76
CA ILE A 302 -0.54 -4.10 2.77
C ILE A 302 0.57 -3.93 3.81
N SER A 303 1.61 -3.16 3.53
CA SER A 303 2.62 -2.84 4.53
C SER A 303 2.07 -1.86 5.56
N ASP A 304 2.63 -1.83 6.78
CA ASP A 304 2.60 -0.62 7.61
C ASP A 304 3.39 0.50 6.90
N ASP A 305 3.38 1.73 7.44
CA ASP A 305 4.03 2.87 6.78
C ASP A 305 5.54 2.65 6.60
N MET A 306 5.97 2.52 5.35
CA MET A 306 7.36 2.29 4.96
C MET A 306 8.32 3.42 5.38
N GLN A 307 7.78 4.57 5.81
CA GLN A 307 8.54 5.70 6.32
C GLN A 307 8.73 5.68 7.85
N MET A 308 8.26 4.63 8.55
CA MET A 308 8.51 4.45 9.98
C MET A 308 9.99 4.19 10.28
N GLN A 309 10.48 4.69 11.42
CA GLN A 309 11.90 4.56 11.82
C GLN A 309 12.35 3.10 11.95
N ALA A 310 11.46 2.15 12.22
CA ALA A 310 11.79 0.73 12.18
C ALA A 310 12.35 0.27 10.82
N ILE A 311 11.98 0.94 9.73
CA ILE A 311 12.49 0.70 8.37
C ILE A 311 13.62 1.69 8.04
N THR A 312 13.34 3.00 8.10
CA THR A 312 14.24 4.04 7.55
C THR A 312 15.59 4.14 8.24
N ASP A 313 15.68 3.76 9.52
CA ASP A 313 16.93 3.76 10.27
C ASP A 313 17.81 2.53 9.96
N ASN A 314 17.26 1.49 9.31
CA ASN A 314 17.91 0.19 9.19
C ASN A 314 18.09 -0.30 7.75
N VAL A 315 17.28 0.21 6.82
CA VAL A 315 17.26 -0.26 5.43
C VAL A 315 17.17 0.93 4.50
N SER A 316 17.93 0.92 3.39
CA SER A 316 17.81 1.96 2.36
C SER A 316 16.41 1.98 1.75
N PHE A 317 15.98 3.11 1.19
CA PHE A 317 14.67 3.23 0.55
C PHE A 317 14.51 2.19 -0.56
N GLU A 318 15.51 2.04 -1.44
CA GLU A 318 15.51 1.07 -2.53
C GLU A 318 15.38 -0.37 -2.02
N ASP A 319 16.25 -0.78 -1.08
CA ASP A 319 16.22 -2.13 -0.50
C ASP A 319 14.89 -2.40 0.22
N SER A 320 14.32 -1.41 0.91
CA SER A 320 13.05 -1.58 1.62
C SER A 320 11.89 -1.85 0.67
N VAL A 321 11.83 -1.12 -0.45
CA VAL A 321 10.83 -1.33 -1.51
C VAL A 321 11.00 -2.72 -2.15
N LEU A 322 12.21 -3.07 -2.57
CA LEU A 322 12.48 -4.37 -3.22
C LEU A 322 12.14 -5.54 -2.29
N ARG A 323 12.61 -5.48 -1.04
CA ARG A 323 12.35 -6.55 -0.05
C ARG A 323 10.88 -6.64 0.32
N ALA A 324 10.17 -5.52 0.51
CA ALA A 324 8.76 -5.54 0.84
C ALA A 324 7.91 -6.21 -0.25
N VAL A 325 8.16 -5.89 -1.53
CA VAL A 325 7.46 -6.52 -2.66
C VAL A 325 7.81 -8.01 -2.74
N MET A 326 9.09 -8.38 -2.65
CA MET A 326 9.53 -9.78 -2.69
C MET A 326 9.08 -10.59 -1.47
N ALA A 327 8.87 -9.95 -0.32
CA ALA A 327 8.31 -10.61 0.86
C ALA A 327 6.85 -11.03 0.66
N GLY A 328 6.09 -10.32 -0.18
CA GLY A 328 4.71 -10.68 -0.47
C GLY A 328 3.68 -9.55 -0.23
N ASN A 329 4.11 -8.31 0.05
CA ASN A 329 3.19 -7.17 0.08
C ASN A 329 2.68 -6.87 -1.32
N ASP A 330 1.39 -6.58 -1.42
CA ASP A 330 0.73 -6.15 -2.65
C ASP A 330 0.63 -4.63 -2.72
N ILE A 331 0.50 -3.96 -1.57
CA ILE A 331 0.44 -2.50 -1.45
C ILE A 331 1.48 -2.04 -0.44
N LEU A 332 2.23 -1.00 -0.78
CA LEU A 332 3.14 -0.30 0.10
C LEU A 332 2.52 1.04 0.52
N ILE A 333 2.45 1.29 1.84
CA ILE A 333 2.01 2.59 2.38
C ILE A 333 3.21 3.50 2.56
N PHE A 334 3.05 4.76 2.12
CA PHE A 334 3.94 5.86 2.41
C PHE A 334 3.09 7.03 2.92
N ALA A 335 2.99 7.16 4.24
CA ALA A 335 2.06 8.10 4.87
C ALA A 335 2.44 9.58 4.67
N ASN A 336 3.67 9.86 4.24
CA ASN A 336 4.18 11.23 4.05
C ASN A 336 3.96 12.13 5.28
N ASP A 337 4.08 11.56 6.49
CA ASP A 337 3.77 12.27 7.72
C ASP A 337 4.84 13.31 8.10
N LYS A 338 5.97 12.85 8.60
CA LYS A 338 7.01 13.74 9.14
C LYS A 338 7.90 14.36 8.06
N HIS A 339 8.16 13.62 7.01
CA HIS A 339 9.03 14.00 5.89
C HIS A 339 8.30 13.72 4.58
N PRO A 340 7.33 14.56 4.19
CA PRO A 340 6.57 14.37 2.96
C PRO A 340 7.47 14.40 1.74
N ASP A 341 7.37 13.37 0.91
CA ASP A 341 8.05 13.27 -0.36
C ASP A 341 7.01 12.97 -1.47
N PRO A 342 6.62 14.00 -2.24
CA PRO A 342 5.60 13.83 -3.26
C PRO A 342 6.07 13.02 -4.47
N GLU A 343 7.36 12.69 -4.56
CA GLU A 343 7.95 11.91 -5.67
C GLU A 343 8.03 10.41 -5.37
N ILE A 344 7.50 9.95 -4.25
CA ILE A 344 7.55 8.52 -3.86
C ILE A 344 6.98 7.61 -4.95
N PRO A 345 5.81 7.87 -5.57
CA PRO A 345 5.29 6.99 -6.61
C PRO A 345 6.24 6.82 -7.79
N GLU A 346 6.85 7.89 -8.24
CA GLU A 346 7.83 7.89 -9.33
C GLU A 346 9.11 7.13 -8.95
N LYS A 347 9.60 7.32 -7.71
CA LYS A 347 10.77 6.61 -7.18
C LYS A 347 10.52 5.10 -7.08
N VAL A 348 9.39 4.70 -6.53
CA VAL A 348 8.98 3.29 -6.44
C VAL A 348 8.84 2.68 -7.83
N ALA A 349 8.20 3.41 -8.77
CA ALA A 349 8.06 2.94 -10.14
C ALA A 349 9.40 2.79 -10.85
N ALA A 350 10.36 3.68 -10.62
CA ALA A 350 11.70 3.57 -11.18
C ALA A 350 12.45 2.33 -10.63
N ILE A 351 12.47 2.14 -9.31
CA ILE A 351 13.14 1.02 -8.63
C ILE A 351 12.56 -0.32 -9.11
N LEU A 352 11.25 -0.48 -9.04
CA LEU A 352 10.60 -1.75 -9.38
C LEU A 352 10.66 -2.05 -10.89
N SER A 353 10.58 -1.02 -11.75
CA SER A 353 10.74 -1.20 -13.20
C SER A 353 12.16 -1.62 -13.57
N GLU A 354 13.17 -1.04 -12.94
CA GLU A 354 14.58 -1.41 -13.16
C GLU A 354 14.82 -2.87 -12.74
N GLU A 355 14.36 -3.25 -11.54
CA GLU A 355 14.51 -4.63 -11.06
C GLU A 355 13.73 -5.62 -11.92
N ALA A 356 12.50 -5.33 -12.31
CA ALA A 356 11.66 -6.22 -13.11
C ALA A 356 12.25 -6.52 -14.52
N ARG A 357 13.10 -5.63 -15.08
CA ARG A 357 13.77 -5.86 -16.36
C ARG A 357 14.85 -6.94 -16.29
N ARG A 358 15.47 -7.12 -15.12
CA ARG A 358 16.59 -8.07 -14.92
C ARG A 358 16.20 -9.28 -14.09
N ASN A 359 15.09 -9.20 -13.36
CA ASN A 359 14.62 -10.24 -12.44
C ASN A 359 13.18 -10.67 -12.78
N PRO A 360 12.99 -11.82 -13.46
CA PRO A 360 11.67 -12.34 -13.81
C PRO A 360 10.77 -12.60 -12.58
N GLU A 361 11.34 -13.00 -11.43
CA GLU A 361 10.57 -13.23 -10.20
C GLU A 361 9.94 -11.92 -9.70
N MET A 362 10.65 -10.80 -9.79
CA MET A 362 10.10 -9.47 -9.46
C MET A 362 8.96 -9.09 -10.42
N LEU A 363 9.14 -9.32 -11.72
CA LEU A 363 8.08 -9.04 -12.71
C LEU A 363 6.81 -9.85 -12.42
N ASP A 364 6.95 -11.13 -12.12
CA ASP A 364 5.81 -11.99 -11.80
C ASP A 364 5.17 -11.61 -10.46
N ARG A 365 5.96 -11.16 -9.48
CA ARG A 365 5.46 -10.64 -8.20
C ARG A 365 4.63 -9.35 -8.40
N ILE A 366 5.09 -8.42 -9.24
CA ILE A 366 4.36 -7.20 -9.60
C ILE A 366 3.02 -7.54 -10.27
N LYS A 367 3.01 -8.48 -11.23
CA LYS A 367 1.77 -8.92 -11.90
C LYS A 367 0.77 -9.51 -10.89
N THR A 368 1.26 -10.39 -10.00
CA THR A 368 0.42 -11.00 -8.96
C THR A 368 -0.15 -9.95 -8.01
N SER A 369 0.66 -8.97 -7.57
CA SER A 369 0.20 -7.86 -6.74
C SER A 369 -0.88 -7.04 -7.44
N TYR A 370 -0.64 -6.68 -8.69
CA TYR A 370 -1.62 -5.95 -9.49
C TYR A 370 -2.95 -6.70 -9.60
N GLU A 371 -2.92 -8.01 -9.87
CA GLU A 371 -4.12 -8.84 -9.96
C GLU A 371 -4.89 -8.89 -8.64
N ASN A 372 -4.18 -9.05 -7.51
CA ASN A 372 -4.77 -9.04 -6.18
C ASN A 372 -5.44 -7.69 -5.86
N VAL A 373 -4.75 -6.59 -6.13
CA VAL A 373 -5.28 -5.24 -5.89
C VAL A 373 -6.47 -4.93 -6.79
N MET A 374 -6.42 -5.30 -8.06
CA MET A 374 -7.55 -5.12 -8.97
C MET A 374 -8.74 -6.02 -8.61
N HIS A 375 -8.49 -7.21 -8.07
CA HIS A 375 -9.55 -8.05 -7.52
C HIS A 375 -10.22 -7.40 -6.30
N LEU A 376 -9.43 -6.86 -5.38
CA LEU A 376 -9.94 -6.12 -4.22
C LEU A 376 -10.81 -4.93 -4.64
N LYS A 377 -10.33 -4.13 -5.60
CA LYS A 377 -11.05 -2.93 -6.08
C LYS A 377 -12.40 -3.25 -6.76
N ARG A 378 -12.55 -4.42 -7.38
CA ARG A 378 -13.85 -4.85 -7.92
C ARG A 378 -14.93 -4.99 -6.85
N LYS A 379 -14.56 -5.31 -5.61
CA LYS A 379 -15.50 -5.40 -4.49
C LYS A 379 -16.10 -4.02 -4.14
N LEU A 380 -15.36 -2.93 -4.33
CA LEU A 380 -15.86 -1.57 -4.12
C LEU A 380 -16.97 -1.19 -5.11
N GLY A 381 -16.87 -1.62 -6.38
CA GLY A 381 -17.87 -1.32 -7.41
C GLY A 381 -19.16 -2.13 -7.28
N SER A 382 -19.09 -3.34 -6.74
CA SER A 382 -20.27 -4.21 -6.59
C SER A 382 -21.19 -3.80 -5.43
N ALA A 383 -20.66 -3.16 -4.39
CA ALA A 383 -21.46 -2.65 -3.27
C ALA A 383 -22.38 -1.47 -3.71
N VAL A 384 -21.89 -0.58 -4.57
CA VAL A 384 -22.65 0.58 -5.06
C VAL A 384 -23.82 0.15 -5.98
N SER A 385 -23.66 -0.93 -6.75
CA SER A 385 -24.71 -1.40 -7.66
C SER A 385 -25.88 -2.08 -6.94
N GLN A 386 -25.68 -2.63 -5.75
CA GLN A 386 -26.77 -3.26 -4.98
C GLN A 386 -27.69 -2.23 -4.31
N GLU A 387 -27.16 -1.10 -3.81
CA GLU A 387 -27.99 -0.02 -3.26
C GLU A 387 -28.86 0.66 -4.33
N THR A 388 -28.34 0.82 -5.55
CA THR A 388 -29.09 1.47 -6.65
C THR A 388 -30.24 0.61 -7.14
N THR A 389 -30.18 -0.71 -7.00
CA THR A 389 -31.24 -1.64 -7.39
C THR A 389 -32.40 -1.64 -6.37
N VAL A 390 -32.08 -1.58 -5.08
CA VAL A 390 -33.09 -1.57 -4.00
C VAL A 390 -33.91 -0.27 -3.97
N VAL A 391 -33.30 0.86 -4.37
CA VAL A 391 -33.99 2.17 -4.43
C VAL A 391 -34.91 2.28 -5.66
N ARG A 392 -34.69 1.47 -6.72
CA ARG A 392 -35.60 1.45 -7.90
C ARG A 392 -36.81 0.54 -7.77
N GLU A 393 -36.82 -0.32 -6.77
CA GLU A 393 -37.97 -1.26 -6.52
C GLU A 393 -38.90 -0.80 -5.38
N ARG A 394 -38.70 0.39 -4.85
CA ARG A 394 -39.59 1.07 -3.89
C ARG A 394 -40.16 2.34 -4.51
#